data_782ba4439c5a2dfd34b1f9ca09381ffc
#
_entry.id   782ba4439c5a2dfd34b1f9ca09381ffc
#
_cell.length_a   1.000
_cell.length_b   1.000
_cell.length_c   1.000
_cell.angle_alpha   90.00
_cell.angle_beta   90.00
_cell.angle_gamma   90.00
#
_symmetry.space_group_name_H-M   'P 1'
#
loop_
_entity.id
_entity.type
_entity.pdbx_description
1 polymer ?
#
loop_
_entity_poly.entity_id
_entity_poly.type
_entity_poly.pdbx_seq_one_letter_code
_entity_poly.pdbx_strand_id
1 'polypeptide(L)'
;VLADRSYFDWIEKNISKVRRLDSEALKDVVAGSCRIKAQIVSEDELETGKRALLNLGHTFGHAIETATDYSEWLHGEAVGAGLVMAADLSFRLGMCGLDDAKRIKALIREAGLPCAPPAFMEADTFLKLMRRDKKVDETGVRFVLVNGGIGAAALLERVPLEKLGETLRAGENLCSGF
;
A
#
# COMPACT_ATOMS: atom_id res chain seq x y z
N VAL A 1 -5.03 -5.80 -4.67
CA VAL A 1 -3.62 -6.14 -4.41
C VAL A 1 -3.50 -7.21 -3.35
N LEU A 2 -4.11 -7.02 -2.19
CA LEU A 2 -3.84 -7.81 -0.98
C LEU A 2 -4.48 -9.22 -0.94
N ALA A 3 -5.54 -9.49 -1.70
CA ALA A 3 -6.34 -10.70 -1.50
C ALA A 3 -6.94 -11.34 -2.76
N ASP A 4 -6.94 -10.66 -3.90
CA ASP A 4 -7.61 -11.15 -5.12
C ASP A 4 -6.90 -10.63 -6.36
N ARG A 5 -6.17 -11.53 -7.06
CA ARG A 5 -5.45 -11.20 -8.29
C ARG A 5 -6.42 -10.95 -9.45
N SER A 6 -7.47 -11.75 -9.58
CA SER A 6 -8.42 -11.60 -10.69
C SER A 6 -9.18 -10.28 -10.59
N TYR A 7 -9.48 -9.83 -9.36
CA TYR A 7 -10.08 -8.52 -9.15
C TYR A 7 -9.09 -7.38 -9.45
N PHE A 8 -7.81 -7.54 -9.12
CA PHE A 8 -6.77 -6.57 -9.52
C PHE A 8 -6.70 -6.47 -11.06
N ASP A 9 -6.63 -7.59 -11.76
CA ASP A 9 -6.59 -7.63 -13.22
C ASP A 9 -7.84 -6.99 -13.85
N TRP A 10 -9.01 -7.15 -13.21
CA TRP A 10 -10.24 -6.47 -13.62
C TRP A 10 -10.15 -4.95 -13.45
N ILE A 11 -9.65 -4.48 -12.27
CA ILE A 11 -9.48 -3.03 -12.02
C ILE A 11 -8.50 -2.45 -13.06
N GLU A 12 -7.38 -3.09 -13.29
CA GLU A 12 -6.36 -2.66 -14.25
C GLU A 12 -6.95 -2.44 -15.65
N LYS A 13 -7.83 -3.33 -16.11
CA LYS A 13 -8.52 -3.22 -17.40
C LYS A 13 -9.62 -2.14 -17.43
N ASN A 14 -10.19 -1.78 -16.30
CA ASN A 14 -11.37 -0.90 -16.23
C ASN A 14 -11.11 0.44 -15.52
N ILE A 15 -9.89 0.69 -15.02
CA ILE A 15 -9.57 1.89 -14.24
C ILE A 15 -9.89 3.19 -14.99
N SER A 16 -9.70 3.22 -16.30
CA SER A 16 -10.06 4.38 -17.13
C SER A 16 -11.56 4.66 -17.18
N LYS A 17 -12.40 3.62 -17.08
CA LYS A 17 -13.85 3.77 -16.98
C LYS A 17 -14.24 4.26 -15.58
N VAL A 18 -13.64 3.69 -14.53
CA VAL A 18 -13.84 4.12 -13.14
C VAL A 18 -13.52 5.61 -12.99
N ARG A 19 -12.39 6.06 -13.53
CA ARG A 19 -12.00 7.49 -13.50
C ARG A 19 -12.97 8.42 -14.26
N ARG A 20 -13.61 7.92 -15.30
CA ARG A 20 -14.64 8.68 -16.04
C ARG A 20 -16.03 8.58 -15.41
N LEU A 21 -16.13 7.99 -14.22
CA LEU A 21 -17.37 7.82 -13.47
C LEU A 21 -18.42 7.00 -14.22
N ASP A 22 -17.98 6.01 -15.03
CA ASP A 22 -18.88 5.05 -15.67
C ASP A 22 -19.65 4.28 -14.60
N SER A 23 -20.98 4.29 -14.68
CA SER A 23 -21.85 3.79 -13.61
C SER A 23 -21.70 2.29 -13.36
N GLU A 24 -21.52 1.48 -14.41
CA GLU A 24 -21.35 0.04 -14.26
C GLU A 24 -19.96 -0.30 -13.69
N ALA A 25 -18.91 0.38 -14.19
CA ALA A 25 -17.57 0.19 -13.64
C ALA A 25 -17.47 0.65 -12.17
N LEU A 26 -18.14 1.72 -11.78
CA LEU A 26 -18.21 2.15 -10.38
C LEU A 26 -18.96 1.15 -9.49
N LYS A 27 -20.10 0.63 -9.96
CA LYS A 27 -20.84 -0.40 -9.25
C LYS A 27 -20.01 -1.66 -9.03
N ASP A 28 -19.31 -2.11 -10.08
CA ASP A 28 -18.49 -3.31 -10.01
C ASP A 28 -17.26 -3.15 -9.09
N VAL A 29 -16.59 -1.99 -9.13
CA VAL A 29 -15.44 -1.74 -8.25
C VAL A 29 -15.87 -1.62 -6.79
N VAL A 30 -17.01 -1.01 -6.51
CA VAL A 30 -17.53 -0.93 -5.14
C VAL A 30 -17.95 -2.32 -4.65
N ALA A 31 -18.73 -3.05 -5.44
CA ALA A 31 -19.19 -4.40 -5.07
C ALA A 31 -18.02 -5.38 -4.84
N GLY A 32 -17.02 -5.37 -5.72
CA GLY A 32 -15.81 -6.20 -5.57
C GLY A 32 -15.01 -5.85 -4.32
N SER A 33 -14.83 -4.57 -4.04
CA SER A 33 -14.12 -4.10 -2.84
C SER A 33 -14.87 -4.49 -1.56
N CYS A 34 -16.19 -4.29 -1.53
CA CYS A 34 -17.03 -4.68 -0.39
C CYS A 34 -17.00 -6.18 -0.15
N ARG A 35 -17.09 -7.00 -1.21
CA ARG A 35 -17.02 -8.46 -1.11
C ARG A 35 -15.72 -8.92 -0.49
N ILE A 36 -14.56 -8.42 -0.95
CA ILE A 36 -13.24 -8.79 -0.42
C ILE A 36 -13.12 -8.36 1.04
N LYS A 37 -13.53 -7.11 1.36
CA LYS A 37 -13.49 -6.62 2.74
C LYS A 37 -14.39 -7.45 3.65
N ALA A 38 -15.61 -7.72 3.26
CA ALA A 38 -16.56 -8.53 4.04
C ALA A 38 -16.01 -9.93 4.30
N GLN A 39 -15.41 -10.58 3.32
CA GLN A 39 -14.79 -11.88 3.47
C GLN A 39 -13.66 -11.85 4.52
N ILE A 40 -12.74 -10.89 4.43
CA ILE A 40 -11.62 -10.77 5.36
C ILE A 40 -12.13 -10.49 6.79
N VAL A 41 -13.11 -9.61 6.93
CA VAL A 41 -13.71 -9.28 8.25
C VAL A 41 -14.45 -10.47 8.84
N SER A 42 -15.20 -11.24 8.04
CA SER A 42 -15.90 -12.42 8.54
C SER A 42 -14.96 -13.54 9.00
N GLU A 43 -13.75 -13.60 8.45
CA GLU A 43 -12.73 -14.57 8.85
C GLU A 43 -11.92 -14.12 10.10
N ASP A 44 -11.99 -12.82 10.47
CA ASP A 44 -11.25 -12.24 11.60
C ASP A 44 -11.95 -10.99 12.13
N GLU A 45 -13.08 -11.18 12.85
CA GLU A 45 -13.87 -10.06 13.40
C GLU A 45 -13.11 -9.23 14.44
N LEU A 46 -12.23 -9.87 15.24
CA LEU A 46 -11.52 -9.25 16.35
C LEU A 46 -10.17 -8.63 15.96
N GLU A 47 -9.81 -8.68 14.66
CA GLU A 47 -8.53 -8.13 14.15
C GLU A 47 -7.29 -8.74 14.84
N THR A 48 -7.33 -10.04 15.08
CA THR A 48 -6.22 -10.77 15.71
C THR A 48 -5.17 -11.26 14.72
N GLY A 49 -5.44 -11.19 13.42
CA GLY A 49 -4.54 -11.72 12.39
C GLY A 49 -4.86 -11.25 10.97
N LYS A 50 -5.74 -11.95 10.26
CA LYS A 50 -5.99 -11.76 8.81
C LYS A 50 -6.53 -10.37 8.46
N ARG A 51 -7.35 -9.78 9.31
CA ARG A 51 -7.91 -8.44 9.11
C ARG A 51 -6.83 -7.35 9.06
N ALA A 52 -5.69 -7.55 9.74
CA ALA A 52 -4.56 -6.64 9.66
C ALA A 52 -4.04 -6.44 8.22
N LEU A 53 -4.27 -7.41 7.32
CA LEU A 53 -3.90 -7.31 5.91
C LEU A 53 -4.60 -6.15 5.18
N LEU A 54 -5.77 -5.69 5.67
CA LEU A 54 -6.45 -4.51 5.12
C LEU A 54 -5.62 -3.23 5.27
N ASN A 55 -4.60 -3.24 6.12
CA ASN A 55 -3.68 -2.12 6.31
C ASN A 55 -2.47 -2.12 5.34
N LEU A 56 -2.54 -2.85 4.20
CA LEU A 56 -1.52 -2.77 3.17
C LEU A 56 -1.33 -1.30 2.72
N GLY A 57 -0.10 -0.80 2.78
CA GLY A 57 0.24 0.60 2.47
C GLY A 57 -0.02 1.61 3.60
N HIS A 58 -0.83 1.28 4.61
CA HIS A 58 -1.23 2.25 5.66
C HIS A 58 -0.07 2.70 6.55
N THR A 59 0.92 1.87 6.81
CA THR A 59 2.08 2.26 7.64
C THR A 59 2.83 3.45 7.02
N PHE A 60 3.01 3.46 5.70
CA PHE A 60 3.57 4.60 4.97
C PHE A 60 2.54 5.73 4.80
N GLY A 61 1.28 5.39 4.49
CA GLY A 61 0.20 6.35 4.31
C GLY A 61 -0.03 7.23 5.55
N HIS A 62 -0.14 6.64 6.74
CA HIS A 62 -0.29 7.40 8.00
C HIS A 62 0.92 8.30 8.30
N ALA A 63 2.14 7.86 7.95
CA ALA A 63 3.31 8.74 8.10
C ALA A 63 3.22 9.96 7.16
N ILE A 64 2.71 9.78 5.92
CA ILE A 64 2.46 10.88 4.98
C ILE A 64 1.37 11.81 5.52
N GLU A 65 0.22 11.28 5.96
CA GLU A 65 -0.88 12.08 6.53
C GLU A 65 -0.41 12.89 7.74
N THR A 66 0.37 12.27 8.63
CA THR A 66 0.92 12.96 9.80
C THR A 66 1.89 14.08 9.41
N ALA A 67 2.73 13.87 8.38
CA ALA A 67 3.69 14.87 7.91
C ALA A 67 3.00 16.05 7.21
N THR A 68 1.80 15.85 6.67
CA THR A 68 0.99 16.85 5.96
C THR A 68 -0.16 17.41 6.81
N ASP A 69 -0.10 17.22 8.13
CA ASP A 69 -1.12 17.66 9.11
C ASP A 69 -2.57 17.27 8.72
N TYR A 70 -2.73 16.13 8.02
CA TYR A 70 -4.03 15.64 7.53
C TYR A 70 -4.80 16.64 6.67
N SER A 71 -4.13 17.65 6.10
CA SER A 71 -4.76 18.76 5.37
C SER A 71 -4.40 18.86 3.89
N GLU A 72 -3.18 18.46 3.53
CA GLU A 72 -2.69 18.61 2.15
C GLU A 72 -2.95 17.36 1.29
N TRP A 73 -3.01 16.18 1.92
CA TRP A 73 -3.22 14.90 1.26
C TRP A 73 -4.49 14.24 1.77
N LEU A 74 -5.32 13.79 0.86
CA LEU A 74 -6.46 12.94 1.20
C LEU A 74 -5.97 11.55 1.64
N HIS A 75 -6.70 10.89 2.54
CA HIS A 75 -6.37 9.55 3.00
C HIS A 75 -6.09 8.57 1.85
N GLY A 76 -6.94 8.57 0.81
CA GLY A 76 -6.75 7.70 -0.36
C GLY A 76 -5.49 8.01 -1.17
N GLU A 77 -5.04 9.26 -1.22
CA GLU A 77 -3.80 9.67 -1.87
C GLU A 77 -2.58 9.17 -1.09
N ALA A 78 -2.58 9.37 0.23
CA ALA A 78 -1.52 8.90 1.12
C ALA A 78 -1.40 7.37 1.11
N VAL A 79 -2.53 6.65 1.17
CA VAL A 79 -2.56 5.19 1.06
C VAL A 79 -2.15 4.73 -0.34
N GLY A 80 -2.49 5.46 -1.41
CA GLY A 80 -2.05 5.18 -2.78
C GLY A 80 -0.52 5.18 -2.89
N ALA A 81 0.13 6.26 -2.45
CA ALA A 81 1.59 6.32 -2.37
C ALA A 81 2.16 5.24 -1.45
N GLY A 82 1.53 5.00 -0.31
CA GLY A 82 1.89 3.95 0.63
C GLY A 82 1.84 2.53 0.04
N LEU A 83 0.88 2.25 -0.83
CA LEU A 83 0.79 0.98 -1.57
C LEU A 83 1.99 0.78 -2.51
N VAL A 84 2.43 1.84 -3.20
CA VAL A 84 3.62 1.79 -4.06
C VAL A 84 4.88 1.57 -3.22
N MET A 85 5.01 2.24 -2.08
CA MET A 85 6.13 2.04 -1.14
C MET A 85 6.14 0.61 -0.57
N ALA A 86 4.98 0.08 -0.20
CA ALA A 86 4.86 -1.30 0.27
C ALA A 86 5.24 -2.32 -0.82
N ALA A 87 4.86 -2.07 -2.08
CA ALA A 87 5.24 -2.92 -3.21
C ALA A 87 6.75 -2.86 -3.49
N ASP A 88 7.37 -1.68 -3.43
CA ASP A 88 8.82 -1.50 -3.57
C ASP A 88 9.58 -2.23 -2.45
N LEU A 89 9.16 -2.08 -1.20
CA LEU A 89 9.76 -2.78 -0.07
C LEU A 89 9.61 -4.30 -0.21
N SER A 90 8.43 -4.78 -0.64
CA SER A 90 8.19 -6.21 -0.90
C SER A 90 9.15 -6.76 -1.96
N PHE A 91 9.38 -6.01 -3.04
CA PHE A 91 10.35 -6.37 -4.07
C PHE A 91 11.78 -6.41 -3.51
N ARG A 92 12.21 -5.39 -2.77
CA ARG A 92 13.56 -5.33 -2.16
C ARG A 92 13.82 -6.45 -1.16
N LEU A 93 12.76 -6.96 -0.53
CA LEU A 93 12.82 -8.11 0.38
C LEU A 93 12.72 -9.46 -0.34
N GLY A 94 12.56 -9.48 -1.67
CA GLY A 94 12.38 -10.71 -2.45
C GLY A 94 11.01 -11.39 -2.23
N MET A 95 10.02 -10.66 -1.68
CA MET A 95 8.69 -11.20 -1.39
C MET A 95 7.76 -11.16 -2.61
N CYS A 96 8.03 -10.30 -3.60
CA CYS A 96 7.32 -10.28 -4.88
C CYS A 96 8.27 -9.94 -6.04
N GLY A 97 7.83 -10.22 -7.27
CA GLY A 97 8.58 -9.87 -8.47
C GLY A 97 8.52 -8.37 -8.78
N LEU A 98 9.54 -7.86 -9.48
CA LEU A 98 9.58 -6.47 -9.94
C LEU A 98 8.38 -6.12 -10.83
N ASP A 99 7.92 -7.06 -11.65
CA ASP A 99 6.79 -6.84 -12.55
C ASP A 99 5.49 -6.60 -11.78
N ASP A 100 5.24 -7.34 -10.69
CA ASP A 100 4.09 -7.10 -9.83
C ASP A 100 4.18 -5.72 -9.15
N ALA A 101 5.37 -5.34 -8.65
CA ALA A 101 5.58 -4.01 -8.05
C ALA A 101 5.36 -2.89 -9.09
N LYS A 102 5.84 -3.05 -10.32
CA LYS A 102 5.61 -2.11 -11.43
C LYS A 102 4.13 -2.00 -11.81
N ARG A 103 3.40 -3.12 -11.87
CA ARG A 103 1.96 -3.13 -12.15
C ARG A 103 1.17 -2.40 -11.07
N ILE A 104 1.50 -2.60 -9.80
CA ILE A 104 0.87 -1.87 -8.69
C ILE A 104 1.09 -0.36 -8.86
N LYS A 105 2.33 0.08 -9.10
CA LYS A 105 2.65 1.49 -9.34
C LYS A 105 1.92 2.05 -10.56
N ALA A 106 1.87 1.30 -11.66
CA ALA A 106 1.17 1.71 -12.86
C ALA A 106 -0.33 1.91 -12.63
N LEU A 107 -0.98 0.97 -11.92
CA LEU A 107 -2.40 1.07 -11.59
C LEU A 107 -2.70 2.29 -10.69
N ILE A 108 -1.88 2.56 -9.68
CA ILE A 108 -2.03 3.75 -8.82
C ILE A 108 -1.91 5.03 -9.65
N ARG A 109 -0.93 5.10 -10.56
CA ARG A 109 -0.76 6.22 -11.49
C ARG A 109 -1.96 6.39 -12.42
N GLU A 110 -2.45 5.31 -13.01
CA GLU A 110 -3.63 5.33 -13.88
C GLU A 110 -4.90 5.70 -13.14
N ALA A 111 -5.00 5.38 -11.86
CA ALA A 111 -6.06 5.86 -10.98
C ALA A 111 -5.99 7.38 -10.73
N GLY A 112 -4.90 8.04 -11.09
CA GLY A 112 -4.68 9.47 -10.87
C GLY A 112 -4.22 9.80 -9.46
N LEU A 113 -3.67 8.80 -8.74
CA LEU A 113 -3.17 8.94 -7.38
C LEU A 113 -1.65 9.14 -7.37
N PRO A 114 -1.10 9.78 -6.32
CA PRO A 114 0.34 9.90 -6.14
C PRO A 114 1.04 8.54 -6.07
N CYS A 115 2.21 8.42 -6.72
CA CYS A 115 3.02 7.20 -6.73
C CYS A 115 4.30 7.29 -5.92
N ALA A 116 4.52 8.44 -5.28
CA ALA A 116 5.67 8.72 -4.43
C ALA A 116 5.23 9.59 -3.26
N PRO A 117 5.95 9.58 -2.13
CA PRO A 117 5.65 10.47 -1.01
C PRO A 117 5.96 11.93 -1.38
N PRO A 118 5.49 12.92 -0.57
CA PRO A 118 5.88 14.31 -0.73
C PRO A 118 7.39 14.48 -0.76
N ALA A 119 7.91 15.32 -1.66
CA ALA A 119 9.36 15.48 -1.89
C ALA A 119 10.14 15.97 -0.64
N PHE A 120 9.47 16.65 0.29
CA PHE A 120 10.08 17.11 1.55
C PHE A 120 10.22 16.00 2.61
N MET A 121 9.60 14.83 2.40
CA MET A 121 9.65 13.72 3.35
C MET A 121 10.92 12.90 3.18
N GLU A 122 11.94 13.24 3.97
CA GLU A 122 13.18 12.48 4.04
C GLU A 122 13.00 11.17 4.84
N ALA A 123 13.92 10.21 4.63
CA ALA A 123 13.88 8.89 5.27
C ALA A 123 13.81 8.98 6.81
N ASP A 124 14.55 9.90 7.43
CA ASP A 124 14.58 10.09 8.88
C ASP A 124 13.24 10.59 9.41
N THR A 125 12.55 11.46 8.65
CA THR A 125 11.19 11.92 8.98
C THR A 125 10.22 10.75 8.98
N PHE A 126 10.26 9.90 7.95
CA PHE A 126 9.45 8.68 7.90
C PHE A 126 9.68 7.79 9.12
N LEU A 127 10.94 7.46 9.42
CA LEU A 127 11.30 6.60 10.55
C LEU A 127 10.80 7.16 11.88
N LYS A 128 10.89 8.49 12.07
CA LYS A 128 10.41 9.17 13.27
C LYS A 128 8.89 9.09 13.41
N LEU A 129 8.15 9.33 12.31
CA LEU A 129 6.68 9.32 12.31
C LEU A 129 6.14 7.91 12.47
N MET A 130 6.65 6.93 11.74
CA MET A 130 6.24 5.53 11.85
C MET A 130 6.46 4.96 13.25
N ARG A 131 7.49 5.41 13.98
CA ARG A 131 7.71 5.03 15.38
C ARG A 131 6.72 5.66 16.35
N ARG A 132 6.16 6.83 16.03
CA ARG A 132 5.18 7.52 16.89
C ARG A 132 3.77 6.99 16.76
N ASP A 133 3.37 6.57 15.55
CA ASP A 133 2.00 6.15 15.23
C ASP A 133 1.58 4.84 15.92
N LYS A 134 2.54 4.01 16.26
CA LYS A 134 2.28 2.78 17.04
C LYS A 134 3.04 2.91 18.36
N LYS A 135 2.35 2.65 19.48
CA LYS A 135 3.01 2.36 20.76
C LYS A 135 4.03 1.26 20.46
N VAL A 136 5.24 1.70 20.08
CA VAL A 136 6.33 0.81 19.71
C VAL A 136 6.78 0.17 21.00
N ASP A 137 6.26 -1.04 21.25
CA ASP A 137 6.99 -1.97 22.10
C ASP A 137 8.35 -2.22 21.45
N GLU A 138 9.26 -2.84 22.17
CA GLU A 138 10.61 -3.22 21.70
C GLU A 138 10.61 -4.04 20.40
N THR A 139 9.43 -4.41 19.85
CA THR A 139 9.24 -5.28 18.69
C THR A 139 9.36 -4.59 17.32
N GLY A 140 9.26 -3.24 17.26
CA GLY A 140 9.45 -2.49 16.01
C GLY A 140 8.15 -2.18 15.23
N VAL A 141 8.30 -1.51 14.09
CA VAL A 141 7.18 -1.12 13.21
C VAL A 141 6.71 -2.32 12.39
N ARG A 142 5.41 -2.64 12.46
CA ARG A 142 4.80 -3.70 11.66
C ARG A 142 4.43 -3.19 10.27
N PHE A 143 4.65 -4.03 9.26
CA PHE A 143 4.31 -3.74 7.87
C PHE A 143 3.41 -4.81 7.30
N VAL A 144 2.38 -4.41 6.58
CA VAL A 144 1.68 -5.31 5.67
C VAL A 144 2.28 -5.12 4.29
N LEU A 145 2.78 -6.20 3.71
CA LEU A 145 3.54 -6.23 2.46
C LEU A 145 2.94 -7.25 1.48
N VAL A 146 3.18 -7.04 0.19
CA VAL A 146 2.83 -8.03 -0.85
C VAL A 146 3.73 -9.26 -0.66
N ASN A 147 3.14 -10.46 -0.67
CA ASN A 147 3.87 -11.71 -0.47
C ASN A 147 3.44 -12.78 -1.48
N GLY A 148 4.37 -13.23 -2.32
CA GLY A 148 4.08 -14.16 -3.41
C GLY A 148 3.46 -13.51 -4.66
N GLY A 149 3.31 -12.17 -4.65
CA GLY A 149 2.78 -11.37 -5.76
C GLY A 149 1.41 -10.75 -5.51
N ILE A 150 0.84 -10.14 -6.54
CA ILE A 150 -0.49 -9.53 -6.50
C ILE A 150 -1.54 -10.58 -6.13
N GLY A 151 -2.38 -10.27 -5.16
CA GLY A 151 -3.44 -11.15 -4.65
C GLY A 151 -3.09 -11.83 -3.32
N ALA A 152 -1.88 -11.60 -2.80
CA ALA A 152 -1.48 -12.11 -1.50
C ALA A 152 -0.67 -11.06 -0.73
N ALA A 153 -0.86 -11.01 0.58
CA ALA A 153 -0.15 -10.11 1.49
C ALA A 153 0.20 -10.84 2.80
N ALA A 154 1.22 -10.35 3.48
CA ALA A 154 1.62 -10.84 4.80
C ALA A 154 1.93 -9.68 5.74
N LEU A 155 1.68 -9.89 7.03
CA LEU A 155 2.09 -9.00 8.10
C LEU A 155 3.51 -9.39 8.55
N LEU A 156 4.43 -8.43 8.53
CA LEU A 156 5.79 -8.57 9.04
C LEU A 156 5.95 -7.68 10.28
N GLU A 157 6.41 -8.26 11.36
CA GLU A 157 6.68 -7.52 12.61
C GLU A 157 7.97 -6.71 12.52
N ARG A 158 8.90 -7.12 11.67
CA ARG A 158 10.21 -6.46 11.48
C ARG A 158 10.64 -6.55 10.01
N VAL A 159 11.31 -5.51 9.55
CA VAL A 159 11.97 -5.48 8.25
C VAL A 159 13.41 -4.98 8.43
N PRO A 160 14.39 -5.42 7.60
CA PRO A 160 15.74 -4.90 7.62
C PRO A 160 15.74 -3.38 7.37
N LEU A 161 16.37 -2.62 8.27
CA LEU A 161 16.42 -1.16 8.19
C LEU A 161 17.11 -0.66 6.92
N GLU A 162 18.07 -1.43 6.40
CA GLU A 162 18.73 -1.14 5.13
C GLU A 162 17.72 -1.10 3.99
N LYS A 163 16.91 -2.17 3.82
CA LYS A 163 15.89 -2.28 2.77
C LYS A 163 14.77 -1.25 2.92
N LEU A 164 14.35 -1.00 4.15
CA LEU A 164 13.43 0.08 4.45
C LEU A 164 14.01 1.43 4.03
N GLY A 165 15.27 1.72 4.41
CA GLY A 165 15.96 2.95 4.04
C GLY A 165 16.13 3.13 2.52
N GLU A 166 16.37 2.04 1.78
CA GLU A 166 16.40 2.07 0.30
C GLU A 166 15.04 2.51 -0.27
N THR A 167 13.93 1.92 0.20
CA THR A 167 12.57 2.30 -0.20
C THR A 167 12.25 3.76 0.16
N LEU A 168 12.57 4.21 1.38
CA LEU A 168 12.29 5.57 1.83
C LEU A 168 13.05 6.64 1.02
N ARG A 169 14.24 6.32 0.51
CA ARG A 169 15.05 7.22 -0.33
C ARG A 169 14.74 7.13 -1.83
N ALA A 170 13.96 6.15 -2.25
CA ALA A 170 13.70 5.92 -3.67
C ALA A 170 12.88 7.04 -4.34
N GLY A 171 11.98 7.73 -3.60
CA GLY A 171 11.16 8.82 -4.13
C GLY A 171 10.42 8.40 -5.40
N GLU A 172 10.61 9.12 -6.50
CA GLU A 172 10.01 8.80 -7.79
C GLU A 172 10.52 7.49 -8.41
N ASN A 173 11.67 6.99 -7.96
CA ASN A 173 12.28 5.74 -8.46
C ASN A 173 11.72 4.47 -7.78
N LEU A 174 10.69 4.57 -6.93
CA LEU A 174 10.01 3.39 -6.39
C LEU A 174 9.61 2.42 -7.51
N CYS A 175 9.82 1.12 -7.28
CA CYS A 175 9.53 0.03 -8.21
C CYS A 175 10.29 0.11 -9.55
N SER A 176 11.44 0.78 -9.62
CA SER A 176 12.23 0.90 -10.87
C SER A 176 13.27 -0.21 -11.07
N GLY A 177 13.47 -1.06 -10.07
CA GLY A 177 14.57 -2.02 -10.02
C GLY A 177 15.84 -1.40 -9.41
N PHE A 178 16.92 -2.18 -9.43
CA PHE A 178 18.24 -1.74 -8.94
C PHE A 178 19.02 -1.11 -10.08
#